data_f3f51ed05d2d4655adfb35e802f59d9e
#
_entry.id   f3f51ed05d2d4655adfb35e802f59d9e
#
_cell.length_a   1.000
_cell.length_b   1.000
_cell.length_c   1.000
_cell.angle_alpha   90.00
_cell.angle_beta   90.00
_cell.angle_gamma   90.00
#
_symmetry.space_group_name_H-M   'P 1'
#
loop_
_entity.id
_entity.type
_entity.pdbx_description
1 polymer ?
#
loop_
_entity_poly.entity_id
_entity_poly.type
_entity_poly.pdbx_seq_one_letter_code
_entity_poly.pdbx_strand_id
1 'polypeptide(L)'
;MNKGELYSKCYEEIKEKVKYKESLKEKMEVVCEVLKRNIPYYFWVGFYFPKEEYLELGPSRGPPACARIAYTGVCGTAYKRREAIIVPDVDKFPGHIVCDPRSKSEISLPVFNSKGDIIAIFDVDSDELNSFDEIDAEWLKKILSEVFSKQ
;
A
#
# COMPACT_ATOMS: atom_id res chain seq x y z
N MET A 1 2.58 19.00 10.61
CA MET A 1 1.25 18.49 10.18
C MET A 1 0.96 17.16 10.86
N ASN A 2 -0.27 16.96 11.32
CA ASN A 2 -0.69 15.64 11.81
C ASN A 2 -1.01 14.71 10.63
N LYS A 3 -1.26 13.43 10.92
CA LYS A 3 -1.53 12.44 9.88
C LYS A 3 -2.72 12.83 8.99
N GLY A 4 -3.81 13.28 9.59
CA GLY A 4 -5.00 13.68 8.84
C GLY A 4 -4.72 14.76 7.83
N GLU A 5 -3.94 15.76 8.22
CA GLU A 5 -3.56 16.85 7.32
C GLU A 5 -2.66 16.39 6.19
N LEU A 6 -1.68 15.52 6.50
CA LEU A 6 -0.79 14.94 5.49
C LEU A 6 -1.57 14.13 4.46
N TYR A 7 -2.45 13.25 4.93
CA TYR A 7 -3.26 12.41 4.02
C TYR A 7 -4.28 13.22 3.23
N SER A 8 -4.88 14.24 3.84
CA SER A 8 -5.83 15.12 3.13
C SER A 8 -5.15 15.81 1.96
N LYS A 9 -3.95 16.32 2.18
CA LYS A 9 -3.14 16.94 1.13
C LYS A 9 -2.80 15.94 0.02
N CYS A 10 -2.38 14.73 0.39
CA CYS A 10 -2.09 13.68 -0.57
C CYS A 10 -3.33 13.30 -1.38
N TYR A 11 -4.46 13.16 -0.71
CA TYR A 11 -5.73 12.81 -1.36
C TYR A 11 -6.09 13.82 -2.46
N GLU A 12 -6.01 15.10 -2.16
CA GLU A 12 -6.34 16.14 -3.15
C GLU A 12 -5.36 16.15 -4.31
N GLU A 13 -4.07 15.98 -4.05
CA GLU A 13 -3.06 15.94 -5.10
C GLU A 13 -3.23 14.71 -6.00
N ILE A 14 -3.46 13.54 -5.40
CA ILE A 14 -3.67 12.29 -6.14
C ILE A 14 -4.92 12.40 -7.02
N LYS A 15 -6.01 12.85 -6.43
CA LYS A 15 -7.29 13.02 -7.14
C LYS A 15 -7.15 13.88 -8.37
N GLU A 16 -6.40 14.97 -8.27
CA GLU A 16 -6.17 15.86 -9.39
C GLU A 16 -5.27 15.23 -10.45
N LYS A 17 -4.17 14.62 -10.04
CA LYS A 17 -3.18 14.06 -10.98
C LYS A 17 -3.69 12.85 -11.76
N VAL A 18 -4.49 11.97 -11.12
CA VAL A 18 -4.99 10.77 -11.80
C VAL A 18 -5.98 11.07 -12.91
N LYS A 19 -6.57 12.27 -12.93
CA LYS A 19 -7.46 12.69 -14.03
C LYS A 19 -6.77 12.63 -15.38
N TYR A 20 -5.46 12.82 -15.41
CA TYR A 20 -4.67 12.89 -16.63
C TYR A 20 -3.94 11.59 -16.94
N LYS A 21 -4.26 10.51 -16.22
CA LYS A 21 -3.65 9.20 -16.43
C LYS A 21 -4.66 8.21 -16.96
N GLU A 22 -4.26 7.42 -17.95
CA GLU A 22 -5.17 6.47 -18.59
C GLU A 22 -5.02 5.05 -18.11
N SER A 23 -3.78 4.60 -17.86
CA SER A 23 -3.54 3.21 -17.45
C SER A 23 -3.58 3.03 -15.94
N LEU A 24 -3.91 1.82 -15.53
CA LEU A 24 -3.88 1.41 -14.13
C LEU A 24 -2.51 1.65 -13.51
N LYS A 25 -1.45 1.24 -14.21
CA LYS A 25 -0.07 1.39 -13.70
C LYS A 25 0.32 2.85 -13.54
N GLU A 26 -0.07 3.73 -14.46
CA GLU A 26 0.20 5.16 -14.32
C GLU A 26 -0.47 5.75 -13.08
N LYS A 27 -1.71 5.35 -12.79
CA LYS A 27 -2.42 5.78 -11.58
C LYS A 27 -1.72 5.28 -10.33
N MET A 28 -1.25 4.03 -10.35
CA MET A 28 -0.49 3.44 -9.24
C MET A 28 0.82 4.20 -9.00
N GLU A 29 1.51 4.60 -10.08
CA GLU A 29 2.73 5.41 -9.97
C GLU A 29 2.45 6.74 -9.26
N VAL A 30 1.35 7.40 -9.61
CA VAL A 30 0.95 8.66 -8.97
C VAL A 30 0.73 8.46 -7.47
N VAL A 31 -0.02 7.42 -7.09
CA VAL A 31 -0.30 7.13 -5.68
C VAL A 31 1.00 6.93 -4.90
N CYS A 32 1.90 6.10 -5.42
CA CYS A 32 3.17 5.81 -4.76
C CYS A 32 4.04 7.06 -4.63
N GLU A 33 4.17 7.84 -5.70
CA GLU A 33 5.03 9.03 -5.71
C GLU A 33 4.52 10.09 -4.72
N VAL A 34 3.23 10.39 -4.75
CA VAL A 34 2.65 11.43 -3.90
C VAL A 34 2.76 11.06 -2.43
N LEU A 35 2.40 9.82 -2.07
CA LEU A 35 2.45 9.36 -0.68
C LEU A 35 3.89 9.30 -0.16
N LYS A 36 4.80 8.73 -0.94
CA LYS A 36 6.21 8.62 -0.53
C LYS A 36 6.85 9.99 -0.32
N ARG A 37 6.56 10.94 -1.19
CA ARG A 37 7.14 12.29 -1.13
C ARG A 37 6.62 13.09 0.06
N ASN A 38 5.37 12.90 0.45
CA ASN A 38 4.71 13.73 1.45
C ASN A 38 4.70 13.14 2.87
N ILE A 39 4.70 11.81 3.01
CA ILE A 39 4.56 11.18 4.33
C ILE A 39 5.91 10.68 4.83
N PRO A 40 6.48 11.34 5.86
CA PRO A 40 7.88 11.11 6.24
C PRO A 40 8.20 9.70 6.77
N TYR A 41 7.23 8.97 7.32
CA TYR A 41 7.49 7.63 7.84
C TYR A 41 7.28 6.51 6.81
N TYR A 42 7.03 6.85 5.54
CA TYR A 42 6.97 5.88 4.45
C TYR A 42 8.39 5.57 3.98
N PHE A 43 8.92 4.43 4.41
CA PHE A 43 10.22 3.93 3.97
C PHE A 43 10.12 3.32 2.56
N TRP A 44 9.05 2.54 2.34
CA TRP A 44 8.75 1.91 1.07
C TRP A 44 7.23 1.87 0.86
N VAL A 45 6.80 2.06 -0.38
CA VAL A 45 5.38 1.98 -0.75
C VAL A 45 5.25 1.37 -2.13
N GLY A 46 4.27 0.48 -2.30
CA GLY A 46 4.07 -0.13 -3.60
C GLY A 46 2.83 -0.99 -3.69
N PHE A 47 2.64 -1.52 -4.90
CA PHE A 47 1.52 -2.40 -5.24
C PHE A 47 2.06 -3.77 -5.61
N TYR A 48 1.35 -4.80 -5.21
CA TYR A 48 1.60 -6.18 -5.63
C TYR A 48 0.37 -6.70 -6.36
N PHE A 49 0.59 -7.36 -7.50
CA PHE A 49 -0.50 -7.96 -8.28
C PHE A 49 -0.70 -9.42 -7.90
N PRO A 50 -1.93 -9.84 -7.58
CA PRO A 50 -2.18 -11.24 -7.24
C PRO A 50 -2.05 -12.13 -8.47
N LYS A 51 -1.21 -13.14 -8.37
CA LYS A 51 -1.06 -14.23 -9.32
C LYS A 51 -1.52 -15.50 -8.64
N GLU A 52 -1.55 -16.62 -9.37
CA GLU A 52 -2.06 -17.87 -8.82
C GLU A 52 -1.30 -18.35 -7.59
N GLU A 53 0.03 -18.34 -7.65
CA GLU A 53 0.87 -18.88 -6.58
C GLU A 53 1.67 -17.83 -5.81
N TYR A 54 1.70 -16.59 -6.28
CA TYR A 54 2.49 -15.52 -5.66
C TYR A 54 1.88 -14.16 -5.95
N LEU A 55 2.36 -13.15 -5.23
CA LEU A 55 2.07 -11.76 -5.50
C LEU A 55 3.27 -11.17 -6.25
N GLU A 56 3.03 -10.47 -7.35
CA GLU A 56 4.08 -9.90 -8.19
C GLU A 56 4.20 -8.39 -8.02
N LEU A 57 5.43 -7.91 -7.83
CA LEU A 57 5.69 -6.49 -7.64
C LEU A 57 5.25 -5.66 -8.84
N GLY A 58 4.48 -4.61 -8.56
CA GLY A 58 4.07 -3.58 -9.51
C GLY A 58 4.76 -2.26 -9.22
N PRO A 59 4.12 -1.12 -9.53
CA PRO A 59 4.71 0.20 -9.24
C PRO A 59 5.03 0.39 -7.77
N SER A 60 6.19 1.00 -7.48
CA SER A 60 6.65 1.21 -6.12
C SER A 60 7.61 2.39 -6.03
N ARG A 61 7.87 2.84 -4.80
CA ARG A 61 8.87 3.88 -4.48
C ARG A 61 9.59 3.47 -3.20
N GLY A 62 10.91 3.64 -3.20
CA GLY A 62 11.78 3.30 -2.08
C GLY A 62 12.89 2.36 -2.52
N PRO A 63 13.61 1.74 -1.55
CA PRO A 63 14.67 0.78 -1.88
C PRO A 63 14.12 -0.43 -2.63
N PRO A 64 14.98 -1.21 -3.32
CA PRO A 64 14.53 -2.42 -4.02
C PRO A 64 13.78 -3.38 -3.08
N ALA A 65 12.71 -3.99 -3.59
CA ALA A 65 11.89 -4.94 -2.85
C ALA A 65 11.85 -6.30 -3.56
N CYS A 66 11.25 -7.30 -2.91
CA CYS A 66 11.08 -8.62 -3.51
C CYS A 66 10.20 -8.54 -4.75
N ALA A 67 10.66 -9.10 -5.88
CA ALA A 67 9.89 -9.12 -7.11
C ALA A 67 8.63 -10.00 -7.00
N ARG A 68 8.71 -11.06 -6.21
CA ARG A 68 7.61 -12.00 -5.96
C ARG A 68 7.59 -12.36 -4.50
N ILE A 69 6.38 -12.42 -3.91
CA ILE A 69 6.22 -12.82 -2.52
C ILE A 69 5.09 -13.85 -2.39
N ALA A 70 5.25 -14.77 -1.45
CA ALA A 70 4.24 -15.79 -1.16
C ALA A 70 3.03 -15.17 -0.45
N TYR A 71 1.91 -15.87 -0.47
CA TYR A 71 0.69 -15.43 0.21
C TYR A 71 0.72 -15.63 1.73
N THR A 72 1.80 -16.14 2.28
CA THR A 72 1.94 -16.43 3.73
C THR A 72 2.25 -15.20 4.59
N GLY A 73 2.65 -14.07 3.96
CA GLY A 73 3.04 -12.87 4.68
C GLY A 73 1.90 -11.88 4.89
N VAL A 74 2.27 -10.63 5.17
CA VAL A 74 1.31 -9.56 5.48
C VAL A 74 0.41 -9.25 4.28
N CYS A 75 0.99 -9.09 3.08
CA CYS A 75 0.21 -8.81 1.87
C CYS A 75 -0.76 -9.96 1.54
N GLY A 76 -0.33 -11.19 1.67
CA GLY A 76 -1.18 -12.35 1.46
C GLY A 76 -2.32 -12.43 2.46
N THR A 77 -2.07 -12.01 3.70
CA THR A 77 -3.10 -11.95 4.74
C THR A 77 -4.17 -10.91 4.40
N ALA A 78 -3.74 -9.72 3.92
CA ALA A 78 -4.67 -8.69 3.45
C ALA A 78 -5.54 -9.20 2.30
N TYR A 79 -4.93 -9.93 1.38
CA TYR A 79 -5.64 -10.55 0.25
C TYR A 79 -6.71 -11.53 0.72
N LYS A 80 -6.34 -12.45 1.61
CA LYS A 80 -7.24 -13.52 2.08
C LYS A 80 -8.38 -12.98 2.94
N ARG A 81 -8.09 -12.01 3.80
CA ARG A 81 -9.08 -11.41 4.70
C ARG A 81 -9.88 -10.30 4.06
N ARG A 82 -9.45 -9.78 2.92
CA ARG A 82 -10.10 -8.68 2.21
C ARG A 82 -10.25 -7.44 3.07
N GLU A 83 -9.24 -7.18 3.91
CA GLU A 83 -9.24 -6.04 4.83
C GLU A 83 -7.82 -5.52 5.08
N ALA A 84 -7.72 -4.32 5.64
CA ALA A 84 -6.44 -3.72 6.01
C ALA A 84 -5.80 -4.51 7.15
N ILE A 85 -4.49 -4.72 7.05
CA ILE A 85 -3.69 -5.40 8.09
C ILE A 85 -2.64 -4.41 8.58
N ILE A 86 -2.68 -4.08 9.87
CA ILE A 86 -1.72 -3.18 10.52
C ILE A 86 -0.78 -4.04 11.36
N VAL A 87 0.53 -3.91 11.10
CA VAL A 87 1.56 -4.69 11.79
C VAL A 87 2.51 -3.75 12.53
N PRO A 88 2.36 -3.63 13.86
CA PRO A 88 3.22 -2.74 14.66
C PRO A 88 4.69 -3.16 14.68
N ASP A 89 4.96 -4.47 14.60
CA ASP A 89 6.31 -5.03 14.61
C ASP A 89 6.32 -6.26 13.70
N VAL A 90 6.99 -6.14 12.56
CA VAL A 90 7.01 -7.20 11.54
C VAL A 90 7.67 -8.48 12.04
N ASP A 91 8.61 -8.37 12.98
CA ASP A 91 9.28 -9.55 13.55
C ASP A 91 8.33 -10.42 14.37
N LYS A 92 7.21 -9.86 14.80
CA LYS A 92 6.18 -10.58 15.57
C LYS A 92 5.03 -11.11 14.70
N PHE A 93 5.04 -10.80 13.42
CA PHE A 93 3.98 -11.26 12.52
C PHE A 93 4.31 -12.65 11.97
N PRO A 94 3.49 -13.69 12.28
CA PRO A 94 3.74 -15.05 11.77
C PRO A 94 3.74 -15.09 10.25
N GLY A 95 4.81 -15.63 9.67
CA GLY A 95 4.93 -15.75 8.21
C GLY A 95 5.44 -14.51 7.50
N HIS A 96 5.87 -13.48 8.23
CA HIS A 96 6.41 -12.27 7.62
C HIS A 96 7.57 -12.59 6.68
N ILE A 97 7.55 -11.96 5.49
CA ILE A 97 8.56 -12.14 4.47
C ILE A 97 9.51 -10.96 4.53
N VAL A 98 10.79 -11.22 4.82
CA VAL A 98 11.81 -10.17 4.95
C VAL A 98 12.37 -9.85 3.56
N CYS A 99 11.93 -8.75 2.96
CA CYS A 99 12.51 -8.24 1.71
C CYS A 99 13.58 -7.20 1.98
N ASP A 100 13.44 -6.43 3.07
CA ASP A 100 14.43 -5.45 3.52
C ASP A 100 14.46 -5.50 5.04
N PRO A 101 15.60 -5.85 5.64
CA PRO A 101 15.68 -5.99 7.10
C PRO A 101 15.52 -4.66 7.86
N ARG A 102 15.54 -3.53 7.17
CA ARG A 102 15.30 -2.22 7.79
C ARG A 102 13.82 -1.96 8.06
N SER A 103 12.92 -2.69 7.40
CA SER A 103 11.47 -2.56 7.65
C SER A 103 11.14 -3.07 9.04
N LYS A 104 10.42 -2.25 9.81
CA LYS A 104 10.06 -2.55 11.21
C LYS A 104 8.56 -2.67 11.43
N SER A 105 7.76 -1.86 10.73
CA SER A 105 6.30 -1.94 10.80
C SER A 105 5.72 -1.82 9.40
N GLU A 106 4.47 -2.25 9.24
CA GLU A 106 3.87 -2.37 7.92
C GLU A 106 2.36 -2.20 7.97
N ILE A 107 1.77 -1.71 6.87
CA ILE A 107 0.33 -1.73 6.64
C ILE A 107 0.10 -2.23 5.21
N SER A 108 -0.84 -3.17 5.05
CA SER A 108 -1.24 -3.68 3.74
C SER A 108 -2.75 -3.61 3.60
N LEU A 109 -3.22 -3.23 2.41
CA LEU A 109 -4.65 -3.11 2.13
C LEU A 109 -4.98 -3.71 0.77
N PRO A 110 -6.13 -4.41 0.65
CA PRO A 110 -6.59 -4.83 -0.66
C PRO A 110 -7.09 -3.63 -1.46
N VAL A 111 -6.84 -3.65 -2.77
CA VAL A 111 -7.32 -2.64 -3.72
C VAL A 111 -8.44 -3.27 -4.52
N PHE A 112 -9.65 -2.68 -4.44
CA PHE A 112 -10.83 -3.20 -5.12
C PHE A 112 -11.17 -2.39 -6.36
N ASN A 113 -11.66 -3.07 -7.39
CA ASN A 113 -12.26 -2.38 -8.53
C ASN A 113 -13.75 -2.08 -8.24
N SER A 114 -14.47 -1.51 -9.22
CA SER A 114 -15.89 -1.18 -9.05
C SER A 114 -16.80 -2.39 -8.84
N LYS A 115 -16.32 -3.57 -9.16
CA LYS A 115 -17.07 -4.83 -9.00
C LYS A 115 -16.78 -5.52 -7.67
N GLY A 116 -15.87 -4.97 -6.87
CA GLY A 116 -15.47 -5.57 -5.60
C GLY A 116 -14.41 -6.67 -5.73
N ASP A 117 -13.78 -6.81 -6.89
CA ASP A 117 -12.69 -7.75 -7.08
C ASP A 117 -11.38 -7.12 -6.61
N ILE A 118 -10.50 -7.91 -5.99
CA ILE A 118 -9.17 -7.44 -5.61
C ILE A 118 -8.28 -7.44 -6.84
N ILE A 119 -7.83 -6.24 -7.24
CA ILE A 119 -6.95 -6.07 -8.40
C ILE A 119 -5.48 -5.92 -8.01
N ALA A 120 -5.21 -5.59 -6.76
CA ALA A 120 -3.84 -5.44 -6.25
C ALA A 120 -3.87 -5.41 -4.73
N ILE A 121 -2.68 -5.53 -4.12
CA ILE A 121 -2.47 -5.26 -2.70
C ILE A 121 -1.56 -4.04 -2.62
N PHE A 122 -1.96 -3.06 -1.83
CA PHE A 122 -1.18 -1.86 -1.55
C PHE A 122 -0.42 -2.07 -0.25
N ASP A 123 0.89 -1.86 -0.26
CA ASP A 123 1.75 -2.14 0.88
C ASP A 123 2.66 -0.97 1.21
N VAL A 124 2.77 -0.66 2.49
CA VAL A 124 3.66 0.39 2.98
C VAL A 124 4.49 -0.16 4.14
N ASP A 125 5.80 0.09 4.09
CA ASP A 125 6.72 -0.27 5.17
C ASP A 125 7.33 0.97 5.77
N SER A 126 7.56 0.93 7.09
CA SER A 126 8.30 1.95 7.82
C SER A 126 9.55 1.32 8.43
N ASP A 127 10.63 2.09 8.55
CA ASP A 127 11.86 1.66 9.22
C ASP A 127 11.81 1.92 10.73
N GLU A 128 10.64 2.28 11.24
CA GLU A 128 10.38 2.44 12.66
C GLU A 128 9.23 1.55 13.10
N LEU A 129 9.23 1.14 14.37
CA LEU A 129 8.12 0.38 14.94
C LEU A 129 6.87 1.25 15.03
N ASN A 130 5.71 0.60 14.91
CA ASN A 130 4.44 1.20 15.30
C ASN A 130 4.08 2.48 14.53
N SER A 131 4.48 2.57 13.25
CA SER A 131 4.24 3.77 12.45
C SER A 131 2.80 3.92 11.96
N PHE A 132 2.06 2.83 11.85
CA PHE A 132 0.73 2.82 11.23
C PHE A 132 -0.38 2.54 12.24
N ASP A 133 -1.51 3.26 12.10
CA ASP A 133 -2.69 3.09 12.94
C ASP A 133 -3.97 3.19 12.11
N GLU A 134 -5.13 3.29 12.76
CA GLU A 134 -6.42 3.36 12.06
C GLU A 134 -6.57 4.62 11.20
N ILE A 135 -5.87 5.70 11.51
CA ILE A 135 -5.89 6.92 10.69
C ILE A 135 -5.29 6.62 9.32
N ASP A 136 -4.15 5.92 9.30
CA ASP A 136 -3.54 5.48 8.03
C ASP A 136 -4.48 4.57 7.26
N ALA A 137 -5.08 3.59 7.92
CA ALA A 137 -5.99 2.63 7.28
C ALA A 137 -7.20 3.33 6.66
N GLU A 138 -7.83 4.23 7.36
CA GLU A 138 -9.03 4.92 6.88
C GLU A 138 -8.72 5.83 5.69
N TRP A 139 -7.64 6.61 5.77
CA TRP A 139 -7.26 7.49 4.66
C TRP A 139 -6.81 6.69 3.44
N LEU A 140 -6.05 5.62 3.63
CA LEU A 140 -5.61 4.78 2.51
C LEU A 140 -6.78 4.10 1.83
N LYS A 141 -7.77 3.62 2.60
CA LYS A 141 -9.00 3.08 2.02
C LYS A 141 -9.70 4.12 1.15
N LYS A 142 -9.80 5.35 1.62
CA LYS A 142 -10.44 6.45 0.90
C LYS A 142 -9.70 6.77 -0.39
N ILE A 143 -8.37 6.88 -0.33
CA ILE A 143 -7.53 7.16 -1.51
C ILE A 143 -7.67 6.05 -2.55
N LEU A 144 -7.50 4.80 -2.12
CA LEU A 144 -7.56 3.64 -3.02
C LEU A 144 -8.95 3.49 -3.65
N SER A 145 -10.00 3.74 -2.87
CA SER A 145 -11.37 3.71 -3.40
C SER A 145 -11.59 4.80 -4.45
N GLU A 146 -11.12 6.03 -4.18
CA GLU A 146 -11.26 7.15 -5.10
C GLU A 146 -10.59 6.86 -6.44
N VAL A 147 -9.39 6.27 -6.42
CA VAL A 147 -8.61 6.05 -7.63
C VAL A 147 -9.06 4.80 -8.38
N PHE A 148 -9.34 3.70 -7.68
CA PHE A 148 -9.48 2.37 -8.31
C PHE A 148 -10.88 1.77 -8.27
N SER A 149 -11.72 2.13 -7.30
CA SER A 149 -13.04 1.50 -7.14
C SER A 149 -14.14 2.12 -7.96
N LYS A 150 -13.84 3.21 -8.68
CA LYS A 150 -14.81 3.91 -9.53
C LYS A 150 -14.68 3.54 -11.00
N GLN A 151 -13.91 2.53 -11.29
CA GLN A 151 -13.64 2.12 -12.68
C GLN A 151 -14.18 0.75 -13.01
#